data_b809e42813d68ea2c338910c6d452a5f
#
_entry.id   b809e42813d68ea2c338910c6d452a5f
#
_cell.length_a   1.000
_cell.length_b   1.000
_cell.length_c   1.000
_cell.angle_alpha   90.00
_cell.angle_beta   90.00
_cell.angle_gamma   90.00
#
_symmetry.space_group_name_H-M   'P 1'
#
loop_
_entity.id
_entity.type
_entity.pdbx_description
1 polymer ?
#
loop_
_entity_poly.entity_id
_entity_poly.type
_entity_poly.pdbx_seq_one_letter_code
_entity_poly.pdbx_strand_id
1 'polypeptide(L)'
;MVIAAYNEESIIAEKIENTLALTYPGELNIIVFSDASSDRTDEIVRQYSNAGVELIRIEGRVGKTACQNEVVDRLESDVVVFSDANSMYEPDAVRKLVERLESGVACVIGELRYQAGDVEGESLYWRYERMLKQLEDTTGTTIAGNGAIYAIKRHAYIPLANDEISDFAEPLAILQNGGEIAYSPDAIAYESTTGSVESELSRRIRISTRSWHTLWRYRSLLNPISSTEISYKLGSHKLLRWLSPIFLVLILVSTVVLSVLYGGFFFPILVGLQALCYALAVSGFIFESKVESLPLVVHVPYYFLMANYGLLLGLHNFFQKKNITSWETDDKSRQV
;
A
#
# COMPACT_ATOMS: atom_id res chain seq x y z
N MET A 1 -17.10 7.21 -8.33
CA MET A 1 -15.72 7.22 -7.78
C MET A 1 -15.78 7.69 -6.34
N VAL A 2 -15.07 7.04 -5.44
CA VAL A 2 -15.05 7.29 -4.00
C VAL A 2 -13.65 7.72 -3.60
N ILE A 3 -13.51 8.92 -3.07
CA ILE A 3 -12.24 9.55 -2.67
C ILE A 3 -12.18 9.58 -1.15
N ALA A 4 -11.10 9.02 -0.57
CA ALA A 4 -10.88 9.00 0.86
C ALA A 4 -10.18 10.29 1.32
N ALA A 5 -10.76 10.99 2.31
CA ALA A 5 -10.19 12.22 2.84
C ALA A 5 -10.17 12.24 4.38
N TYR A 6 -9.07 12.70 4.94
CA TYR A 6 -8.92 13.10 6.33
C TYR A 6 -7.83 14.16 6.44
N ASN A 7 -8.18 15.40 6.76
CA ASN A 7 -7.27 16.54 6.85
C ASN A 7 -6.44 16.69 5.56
N GLU A 8 -7.13 16.91 4.44
CA GLU A 8 -6.57 16.99 3.09
C GLU A 8 -6.74 18.39 2.47
N GLU A 9 -6.92 19.45 3.29
CA GLU A 9 -7.22 20.79 2.80
C GLU A 9 -6.24 21.33 1.76
N SER A 10 -4.98 20.87 1.81
CA SER A 10 -3.91 21.30 0.89
C SER A 10 -4.00 20.68 -0.51
N ILE A 11 -4.67 19.52 -0.68
CA ILE A 11 -4.64 18.75 -1.91
C ILE A 11 -6.03 18.41 -2.46
N ILE A 12 -7.07 18.43 -1.61
CA ILE A 12 -8.40 17.93 -1.99
C ILE A 12 -9.02 18.68 -3.17
N ALA A 13 -8.77 19.99 -3.30
CA ALA A 13 -9.24 20.78 -4.44
C ALA A 13 -8.64 20.28 -5.75
N GLU A 14 -7.31 20.11 -5.80
CA GLU A 14 -6.60 19.57 -6.96
C GLU A 14 -7.09 18.18 -7.33
N LYS A 15 -7.31 17.31 -6.32
CA LYS A 15 -7.88 15.98 -6.54
C LYS A 15 -9.26 16.02 -7.17
N ILE A 16 -10.14 16.88 -6.71
CA ILE A 16 -11.50 17.03 -7.26
C ILE A 16 -11.41 17.55 -8.71
N GLU A 17 -10.60 18.55 -8.98
CA GLU A 17 -10.40 19.09 -10.33
C GLU A 17 -9.81 18.03 -11.27
N ASN A 18 -8.82 17.26 -10.84
CA ASN A 18 -8.28 16.13 -11.58
C ASN A 18 -9.39 15.10 -11.88
N THR A 19 -10.26 14.80 -10.91
CA THR A 19 -11.35 13.83 -11.06
C THR A 19 -12.44 14.32 -12.02
N LEU A 20 -12.79 15.59 -11.97
CA LEU A 20 -13.75 16.22 -12.89
C LEU A 20 -13.25 16.27 -14.34
N ALA A 21 -11.93 16.30 -14.54
CA ALA A 21 -11.29 16.28 -15.85
C ALA A 21 -11.13 14.88 -16.46
N LEU A 22 -11.53 13.81 -15.76
CA LEU A 22 -11.41 12.43 -16.25
C LEU A 22 -12.31 12.20 -17.47
N THR A 23 -11.79 11.46 -18.42
CA THR A 23 -12.53 11.06 -19.64
C THR A 23 -13.14 9.67 -19.42
N TYR A 24 -14.45 9.64 -19.18
CA TYR A 24 -15.19 8.40 -19.00
C TYR A 24 -16.49 8.47 -19.85
N PRO A 25 -16.81 7.45 -20.67
CA PRO A 25 -17.97 7.49 -21.56
C PRO A 25 -19.32 7.28 -20.84
N GLY A 26 -19.30 6.80 -19.60
CA GLY A 26 -20.49 6.58 -18.78
C GLY A 26 -20.70 7.69 -17.75
N GLU A 27 -21.67 7.50 -16.88
CA GLU A 27 -21.89 8.36 -15.73
C GLU A 27 -20.84 8.12 -14.65
N LEU A 28 -20.15 9.18 -14.19
CA LEU A 28 -19.16 9.14 -13.15
C LEU A 28 -19.60 10.01 -11.96
N ASN A 29 -20.22 9.39 -10.97
CA ASN A 29 -20.57 10.05 -9.70
C ASN A 29 -19.33 10.19 -8.83
N ILE A 30 -19.06 11.40 -8.33
CA ILE A 30 -17.89 11.71 -7.51
C ILE A 30 -18.33 11.90 -6.07
N ILE A 31 -17.82 11.04 -5.19
CA ILE A 31 -18.12 11.07 -3.75
C ILE A 31 -16.80 11.22 -3.00
N VAL A 32 -16.72 12.21 -2.15
CA VAL A 32 -15.63 12.36 -1.18
C VAL A 32 -16.17 11.98 0.19
N PHE A 33 -15.59 10.96 0.82
CA PHE A 33 -15.89 10.73 2.22
C PHE A 33 -14.82 11.38 3.11
N SER A 34 -15.27 12.00 4.19
CA SER A 34 -14.41 12.62 5.19
C SER A 34 -14.54 11.90 6.52
N ASP A 35 -13.44 11.35 7.05
CA ASP A 35 -13.38 10.66 8.34
C ASP A 35 -13.19 11.69 9.48
N ALA A 36 -14.20 12.54 9.71
CA ALA A 36 -14.20 13.59 10.70
C ALA A 36 -13.02 14.58 10.56
N SER A 37 -12.75 15.08 9.35
CA SER A 37 -11.70 16.09 9.14
C SER A 37 -11.92 17.31 10.05
N SER A 38 -10.82 17.84 10.59
CA SER A 38 -10.79 18.97 11.52
C SER A 38 -10.27 20.27 10.89
N ASP A 39 -9.74 20.17 9.67
CA ASP A 39 -9.28 21.27 8.83
C ASP A 39 -10.38 21.75 7.87
N ARG A 40 -10.01 22.47 6.81
CA ARG A 40 -10.94 23.00 5.81
C ARG A 40 -11.33 22.01 4.71
N THR A 41 -10.96 20.74 4.82
CA THR A 41 -11.25 19.71 3.79
C THR A 41 -12.74 19.70 3.42
N ASP A 42 -13.62 19.59 4.40
CA ASP A 42 -15.08 19.52 4.17
C ASP A 42 -15.64 20.80 3.55
N GLU A 43 -15.13 21.96 3.97
CA GLU A 43 -15.52 23.26 3.41
C GLU A 43 -15.16 23.33 1.92
N ILE A 44 -13.95 22.89 1.56
CA ILE A 44 -13.46 22.90 0.18
C ILE A 44 -14.30 21.95 -0.68
N VAL A 45 -14.57 20.72 -0.23
CA VAL A 45 -15.38 19.76 -0.99
C VAL A 45 -16.78 20.30 -1.26
N ARG A 46 -17.43 20.95 -0.29
CA ARG A 46 -18.76 21.55 -0.48
C ARG A 46 -18.82 22.63 -1.56
N GLN A 47 -17.71 23.31 -1.86
CA GLN A 47 -17.66 24.30 -2.95
C GLN A 47 -17.86 23.66 -4.34
N TYR A 48 -17.60 22.37 -4.47
CA TYR A 48 -17.79 21.62 -5.73
C TYR A 48 -19.15 20.91 -5.85
N SER A 49 -20.09 21.15 -4.91
CA SER A 49 -21.42 20.53 -4.95
C SER A 49 -22.20 20.84 -6.23
N ASN A 50 -22.06 22.06 -6.76
CA ASN A 50 -22.66 22.46 -8.04
C ASN A 50 -22.02 21.76 -9.27
N ALA A 51 -20.85 21.20 -9.11
CA ALA A 51 -20.16 20.38 -10.13
C ALA A 51 -20.50 18.88 -10.01
N GLY A 52 -21.41 18.50 -9.09
CA GLY A 52 -21.84 17.12 -8.90
C GLY A 52 -20.97 16.32 -7.94
N VAL A 53 -20.14 16.98 -7.11
CA VAL A 53 -19.35 16.31 -6.09
C VAL A 53 -20.15 16.22 -4.78
N GLU A 54 -20.32 15.00 -4.26
CA GLU A 54 -21.00 14.74 -2.99
C GLU A 54 -19.99 14.58 -1.85
N LEU A 55 -20.25 15.23 -0.72
CA LEU A 55 -19.52 15.03 0.53
C LEU A 55 -20.31 14.12 1.48
N ILE A 56 -19.71 12.99 1.86
CA ILE A 56 -20.21 12.14 2.95
C ILE A 56 -19.27 12.29 4.15
N ARG A 57 -19.68 13.08 5.14
CA ARG A 57 -18.93 13.20 6.39
C ARG A 57 -19.32 12.07 7.35
N ILE A 58 -18.32 11.36 7.86
CA ILE A 58 -18.48 10.29 8.86
C ILE A 58 -17.83 10.74 10.16
N GLU A 59 -18.61 10.76 11.24
CA GLU A 59 -18.15 11.24 12.53
C GLU A 59 -17.41 10.15 13.33
N GLY A 60 -16.57 10.57 14.26
CA GLY A 60 -15.95 9.70 15.25
C GLY A 60 -14.58 9.14 14.88
N ARG A 61 -13.99 9.54 13.74
CA ARG A 61 -12.64 9.10 13.36
C ARG A 61 -12.52 7.58 13.32
N VAL A 62 -13.39 6.94 12.54
CA VAL A 62 -13.58 5.48 12.52
C VAL A 62 -12.56 4.72 11.65
N GLY A 63 -11.82 5.43 10.80
CA GLY A 63 -10.80 4.87 9.93
C GLY A 63 -11.29 4.57 8.51
N LYS A 64 -10.35 4.61 7.53
CA LYS A 64 -10.63 4.49 6.09
C LYS A 64 -11.51 3.29 5.75
N THR A 65 -11.20 2.12 6.31
CA THR A 65 -11.91 0.87 6.01
C THR A 65 -13.38 0.93 6.47
N ALA A 66 -13.63 1.46 7.68
CA ALA A 66 -15.00 1.64 8.17
C ALA A 66 -15.78 2.65 7.32
N CYS A 67 -15.14 3.76 6.93
CA CYS A 67 -15.74 4.75 6.04
C CYS A 67 -16.07 4.14 4.66
N GLN A 68 -15.17 3.34 4.09
CA GLN A 68 -15.42 2.66 2.81
C GLN A 68 -16.64 1.74 2.89
N ASN A 69 -16.74 0.93 3.95
CA ASN A 69 -17.90 0.06 4.17
C ASN A 69 -19.21 0.86 4.19
N GLU A 70 -19.25 1.95 4.97
CA GLU A 70 -20.45 2.79 5.11
C GLU A 70 -20.84 3.49 3.81
N VAL A 71 -19.85 3.96 3.05
CA VAL A 71 -20.10 4.62 1.77
C VAL A 71 -20.61 3.62 0.73
N VAL A 72 -19.93 2.46 0.58
CA VAL A 72 -20.34 1.45 -0.42
C VAL A 72 -21.74 0.92 -0.17
N ASP A 73 -22.17 0.79 1.09
CA ASP A 73 -23.52 0.36 1.45
C ASP A 73 -24.62 1.32 0.92
N ARG A 74 -24.28 2.60 0.77
CA ARG A 74 -25.19 3.66 0.27
C ARG A 74 -25.21 3.79 -1.26
N LEU A 75 -24.26 3.14 -1.97
CA LEU A 75 -24.13 3.28 -3.43
C LEU A 75 -25.10 2.36 -4.18
N GLU A 76 -25.61 2.87 -5.30
CA GLU A 76 -26.41 2.09 -6.26
C GLU A 76 -25.65 1.75 -7.56
N SER A 77 -24.46 2.32 -7.75
CA SER A 77 -23.65 2.13 -8.95
C SER A 77 -23.15 0.68 -9.09
N ASP A 78 -22.99 0.20 -10.34
CA ASP A 78 -22.51 -1.16 -10.63
C ASP A 78 -21.03 -1.34 -10.29
N VAL A 79 -20.25 -0.27 -10.41
CA VAL A 79 -18.79 -0.24 -10.21
C VAL A 79 -18.43 0.86 -9.22
N VAL A 80 -17.55 0.54 -8.30
CA VAL A 80 -16.94 1.50 -7.37
C VAL A 80 -15.46 1.64 -7.67
N VAL A 81 -15.00 2.86 -7.94
CA VAL A 81 -13.59 3.20 -8.09
C VAL A 81 -13.13 3.89 -6.83
N PHE A 82 -12.12 3.35 -6.16
CA PHE A 82 -11.55 3.93 -4.95
C PHE A 82 -10.27 4.69 -5.25
N SER A 83 -10.09 5.81 -4.56
CA SER A 83 -8.91 6.67 -4.68
C SER A 83 -8.56 7.33 -3.35
N ASP A 84 -7.26 7.56 -3.16
CA ASP A 84 -6.78 8.47 -2.11
C ASP A 84 -6.81 9.94 -2.59
N ALA A 85 -6.88 10.88 -1.65
CA ALA A 85 -6.97 12.31 -1.97
C ALA A 85 -5.70 12.85 -2.66
N ASN A 86 -4.54 12.23 -2.42
CA ASN A 86 -3.25 12.63 -3.01
C ASN A 86 -2.90 11.88 -4.31
N SER A 87 -3.81 11.05 -4.83
CA SER A 87 -3.55 10.22 -6.02
C SER A 87 -4.16 10.87 -7.25
N MET A 88 -3.35 11.47 -8.12
CA MET A 88 -3.79 12.14 -9.35
C MET A 88 -3.84 11.16 -10.52
N TYR A 89 -4.98 11.05 -11.16
CA TYR A 89 -5.24 10.07 -12.22
C TYR A 89 -4.91 10.61 -13.62
N GLU A 90 -4.41 9.75 -14.49
CA GLU A 90 -4.41 10.04 -15.92
C GLU A 90 -5.85 10.16 -16.46
N PRO A 91 -6.07 10.99 -17.49
CA PRO A 91 -7.44 11.30 -17.96
C PRO A 91 -8.30 10.10 -18.30
N ASP A 92 -7.72 9.00 -18.77
CA ASP A 92 -8.43 7.78 -19.18
C ASP A 92 -8.29 6.60 -18.18
N ALA A 93 -7.74 6.84 -17.00
CA ALA A 93 -7.45 5.80 -16.02
C ALA A 93 -8.70 5.04 -15.56
N VAL A 94 -9.81 5.75 -15.27
CA VAL A 94 -11.09 5.13 -14.88
C VAL A 94 -11.65 4.27 -16.01
N ARG A 95 -11.59 4.74 -17.26
CA ARG A 95 -12.03 3.96 -18.42
C ARG A 95 -11.25 2.65 -18.53
N LYS A 96 -9.92 2.70 -18.40
CA LYS A 96 -9.04 1.51 -18.47
C LYS A 96 -9.32 0.51 -17.32
N LEU A 97 -9.62 0.99 -16.11
CA LEU A 97 -10.03 0.12 -15.01
C LEU A 97 -11.35 -0.60 -15.32
N VAL A 98 -12.36 0.14 -15.81
CA VAL A 98 -13.68 -0.42 -16.06
C VAL A 98 -13.66 -1.38 -17.26
N GLU A 99 -12.94 -1.05 -18.34
CA GLU A 99 -12.73 -1.96 -19.48
C GLU A 99 -12.14 -3.31 -19.05
N ARG A 100 -11.25 -3.31 -18.07
CA ARG A 100 -10.63 -4.55 -17.55
C ARG A 100 -11.56 -5.34 -16.61
N LEU A 101 -12.58 -4.71 -16.01
CA LEU A 101 -13.60 -5.39 -15.18
C LEU A 101 -14.56 -6.29 -15.98
N GLU A 102 -14.50 -6.24 -17.31
CA GLU A 102 -15.33 -7.10 -18.17
C GLU A 102 -14.98 -8.58 -17.96
N SER A 103 -15.92 -9.48 -18.23
CA SER A 103 -15.73 -10.94 -18.28
C SER A 103 -15.07 -11.62 -17.06
N GLY A 104 -15.78 -11.71 -15.93
CA GLY A 104 -15.40 -12.60 -14.82
C GLY A 104 -14.56 -11.95 -13.73
N VAL A 105 -13.81 -10.91 -14.02
CA VAL A 105 -12.98 -10.15 -13.05
C VAL A 105 -13.88 -9.37 -12.10
N ALA A 106 -13.62 -9.50 -10.80
CA ALA A 106 -14.38 -8.83 -9.73
C ALA A 106 -13.75 -7.49 -9.29
N CYS A 107 -12.42 -7.40 -9.36
CA CYS A 107 -11.65 -6.23 -8.99
C CYS A 107 -10.50 -6.00 -9.97
N VAL A 108 -10.22 -4.75 -10.29
CA VAL A 108 -9.07 -4.35 -11.12
C VAL A 108 -8.24 -3.35 -10.35
N ILE A 109 -6.94 -3.62 -10.27
CA ILE A 109 -5.96 -2.75 -9.61
C ILE A 109 -5.19 -1.99 -10.68
N GLY A 110 -5.12 -0.67 -10.54
CA GLY A 110 -4.32 0.19 -11.40
C GLY A 110 -2.87 0.31 -10.95
N GLU A 111 -2.10 1.04 -11.72
CA GLU A 111 -0.69 1.32 -11.47
C GLU A 111 -0.51 2.65 -10.75
N LEU A 112 0.10 2.59 -9.58
CA LEU A 112 0.56 3.78 -8.86
C LEU A 112 1.99 4.08 -9.23
N ARG A 113 2.24 5.33 -9.65
CA ARG A 113 3.58 5.86 -9.92
C ARG A 113 3.89 7.01 -8.98
N TYR A 114 5.07 6.97 -8.40
CA TYR A 114 5.54 8.09 -7.59
C TYR A 114 6.24 9.11 -8.48
N GLN A 115 5.84 10.39 -8.37
CA GLN A 115 6.54 11.49 -8.99
C GLN A 115 7.79 11.75 -8.15
N ALA A 116 8.94 11.61 -8.77
CA ALA A 116 10.21 11.50 -8.12
C ALA A 116 10.60 12.74 -7.30
N GLY A 117 10.76 12.54 -6.00
CA GLY A 117 11.93 13.06 -5.32
C GLY A 117 13.03 12.01 -5.50
N ASP A 118 14.21 12.43 -5.88
CA ASP A 118 15.34 11.65 -6.41
C ASP A 118 15.90 10.53 -5.53
N VAL A 119 15.14 9.48 -5.20
CA VAL A 119 15.67 8.33 -4.48
C VAL A 119 15.69 7.10 -5.41
N GLU A 120 16.81 6.88 -6.08
CA GLU A 120 17.02 5.74 -7.00
C GLU A 120 16.67 4.37 -6.39
N GLY A 121 16.87 4.18 -5.08
CA GLY A 121 16.53 2.95 -4.38
C GLY A 121 15.03 2.68 -4.30
N GLU A 122 14.21 3.71 -4.17
CA GLU A 122 12.74 3.61 -4.17
C GLU A 122 12.23 3.27 -5.56
N SER A 123 12.83 3.82 -6.61
CA SER A 123 12.48 3.53 -8.00
C SER A 123 12.71 2.05 -8.36
N LEU A 124 13.77 1.42 -7.86
CA LEU A 124 14.06 -0.01 -8.06
C LEU A 124 13.03 -0.90 -7.36
N TYR A 125 12.64 -0.58 -6.14
CA TYR A 125 11.61 -1.31 -5.41
C TYR A 125 10.27 -1.29 -6.14
N TRP A 126 9.83 -0.12 -6.61
CA TRP A 126 8.55 0.02 -7.33
C TRP A 126 8.57 -0.66 -8.71
N ARG A 127 9.71 -0.66 -9.39
CA ARG A 127 9.89 -1.44 -10.64
C ARG A 127 9.75 -2.94 -10.38
N TYR A 128 10.31 -3.44 -9.28
CA TYR A 128 10.17 -4.83 -8.85
C TYR A 128 8.71 -5.18 -8.51
N GLU A 129 8.01 -4.35 -7.71
CA GLU A 129 6.59 -4.56 -7.38
C GLU A 129 5.70 -4.57 -8.63
N ARG A 130 5.96 -3.68 -9.58
CA ARG A 130 5.25 -3.65 -10.87
C ARG A 130 5.46 -4.94 -11.65
N MET A 131 6.70 -5.39 -11.77
CA MET A 131 7.02 -6.66 -12.43
C MET A 131 6.31 -7.84 -11.78
N LEU A 132 6.26 -7.88 -10.45
CA LEU A 132 5.54 -8.94 -9.73
C LEU A 132 4.04 -8.92 -10.02
N LYS A 133 3.39 -7.75 -9.97
CA LYS A 133 1.96 -7.63 -10.31
C LYS A 133 1.67 -8.08 -11.75
N GLN A 134 2.53 -7.70 -12.71
CA GLN A 134 2.41 -8.14 -14.10
C GLN A 134 2.54 -9.65 -14.23
N LEU A 135 3.52 -10.28 -13.55
CA LEU A 135 3.69 -11.74 -13.55
C LEU A 135 2.51 -12.44 -12.89
N GLU A 136 1.99 -11.92 -11.79
CA GLU A 136 0.80 -12.45 -11.13
C GLU A 136 -0.43 -12.39 -12.03
N ASP A 137 -0.68 -11.26 -12.69
CA ASP A 137 -1.81 -11.08 -13.61
C ASP A 137 -1.71 -12.01 -14.83
N THR A 138 -0.51 -12.16 -15.42
CA THR A 138 -0.30 -13.08 -16.57
C THR A 138 -0.43 -14.55 -16.22
N THR A 139 -0.23 -14.92 -14.96
CA THR A 139 -0.32 -16.30 -14.47
C THR A 139 -1.64 -16.60 -13.75
N GLY A 140 -2.66 -15.74 -13.90
CA GLY A 140 -3.98 -15.90 -13.30
C GLY A 140 -4.42 -14.63 -12.58
N THR A 141 -4.44 -14.60 -11.26
CA THR A 141 -4.93 -13.45 -10.48
C THR A 141 -3.81 -12.77 -9.71
N THR A 142 -3.88 -11.43 -9.57
CA THR A 142 -3.02 -10.70 -8.63
C THR A 142 -3.56 -10.80 -7.20
N ILE A 143 -2.66 -10.72 -6.20
CA ILE A 143 -3.03 -10.95 -4.79
C ILE A 143 -3.04 -9.68 -3.93
N ALA A 144 -2.58 -8.55 -4.45
CA ALA A 144 -2.45 -7.33 -3.67
C ALA A 144 -2.70 -6.09 -4.50
N GLY A 145 -3.47 -5.18 -3.92
CA GLY A 145 -3.76 -3.87 -4.47
C GLY A 145 -2.86 -2.76 -3.96
N ASN A 146 -3.24 -1.58 -4.34
CA ASN A 146 -2.84 -0.32 -3.71
C ASN A 146 -4.11 0.49 -3.45
N GLY A 147 -4.13 1.25 -2.37
CA GLY A 147 -5.29 2.06 -1.98
C GLY A 147 -5.54 3.28 -2.87
N ALA A 148 -4.60 3.59 -3.75
CA ALA A 148 -4.56 4.79 -4.55
C ALA A 148 -5.44 4.71 -5.80
N ILE A 149 -5.51 3.52 -6.44
CA ILE A 149 -6.24 3.32 -7.69
C ILE A 149 -6.68 1.87 -7.86
N TYR A 150 -7.96 1.59 -7.69
CA TYR A 150 -8.58 0.31 -8.02
C TYR A 150 -10.09 0.45 -8.24
N ALA A 151 -10.66 -0.48 -8.98
CA ALA A 151 -12.09 -0.57 -9.25
C ALA A 151 -12.63 -1.95 -8.87
N ILE A 152 -13.82 -2.00 -8.32
CA ILE A 152 -14.49 -3.22 -7.92
C ILE A 152 -15.94 -3.22 -8.41
N LYS A 153 -16.45 -4.36 -8.84
CA LYS A 153 -17.90 -4.56 -9.04
C LYS A 153 -18.58 -4.46 -7.68
N ARG A 154 -19.58 -3.57 -7.54
CA ARG A 154 -20.21 -3.33 -6.25
C ARG A 154 -20.75 -4.62 -5.59
N HIS A 155 -21.33 -5.53 -6.37
CA HIS A 155 -21.85 -6.80 -5.84
C HIS A 155 -20.74 -7.75 -5.34
N ALA A 156 -19.48 -7.53 -5.74
CA ALA A 156 -18.32 -8.30 -5.27
C ALA A 156 -17.62 -7.65 -4.06
N TYR A 157 -18.05 -6.45 -3.65
CA TYR A 157 -17.53 -5.80 -2.45
C TYR A 157 -17.98 -6.56 -1.20
N ILE A 158 -17.01 -6.82 -0.32
CA ILE A 158 -17.23 -7.53 0.95
C ILE A 158 -16.84 -6.58 2.08
N PRO A 159 -17.77 -6.23 2.99
CA PRO A 159 -17.45 -5.37 4.12
C PRO A 159 -16.30 -5.94 4.95
N LEU A 160 -15.28 -5.12 5.18
CA LEU A 160 -14.06 -5.49 5.88
C LEU A 160 -14.14 -5.12 7.36
N ALA A 161 -13.34 -5.79 8.21
CA ALA A 161 -13.21 -5.36 9.58
C ALA A 161 -12.35 -4.09 9.70
N ASN A 162 -12.60 -3.26 10.72
CA ASN A 162 -11.98 -1.94 10.88
C ASN A 162 -10.46 -2.00 11.09
N ASP A 163 -9.94 -3.13 11.57
CA ASP A 163 -8.51 -3.37 11.78
C ASP A 163 -7.79 -3.89 10.52
N GLU A 164 -8.52 -4.18 9.44
CA GLU A 164 -7.95 -4.61 8.16
C GLU A 164 -7.49 -3.41 7.33
N ILE A 165 -6.45 -3.64 6.54
CA ILE A 165 -5.99 -2.67 5.55
C ILE A 165 -6.68 -2.95 4.21
N SER A 166 -7.54 -2.03 3.75
CA SER A 166 -8.46 -2.28 2.64
C SER A 166 -7.78 -2.69 1.34
N ASP A 167 -6.66 -2.06 0.99
CA ASP A 167 -5.91 -2.34 -0.24
C ASP A 167 -5.29 -3.75 -0.32
N PHE A 168 -5.18 -4.43 0.82
CA PHE A 168 -4.76 -5.82 0.90
C PHE A 168 -5.92 -6.76 1.25
N ALA A 169 -6.83 -6.34 2.12
CA ALA A 169 -7.93 -7.19 2.60
C ALA A 169 -9.02 -7.41 1.53
N GLU A 170 -9.39 -6.39 0.76
CA GLU A 170 -10.38 -6.52 -0.31
C GLU A 170 -9.99 -7.55 -1.36
N PRO A 171 -8.76 -7.51 -1.94
CA PRO A 171 -8.29 -8.59 -2.80
C PRO A 171 -8.43 -9.98 -2.17
N LEU A 172 -7.98 -10.14 -0.92
CA LEU A 172 -8.05 -11.45 -0.25
C LEU A 172 -9.48 -11.90 0.02
N ALA A 173 -10.39 -10.98 0.37
CA ALA A 173 -11.81 -11.28 0.56
C ALA A 173 -12.45 -11.77 -0.74
N ILE A 174 -12.17 -11.10 -1.86
CA ILE A 174 -12.65 -11.48 -3.19
C ILE A 174 -12.14 -12.87 -3.57
N LEU A 175 -10.82 -13.10 -3.43
CA LEU A 175 -10.20 -14.40 -3.74
C LEU A 175 -10.76 -15.53 -2.87
N GLN A 176 -11.02 -15.27 -1.58
CA GLN A 176 -11.60 -16.27 -0.68
C GLN A 176 -13.03 -16.67 -1.10
N ASN A 177 -13.74 -15.78 -1.77
CA ASN A 177 -15.09 -16.04 -2.30
C ASN A 177 -15.09 -16.49 -3.77
N GLY A 178 -13.93 -16.84 -4.33
CA GLY A 178 -13.80 -17.39 -5.68
C GLY A 178 -13.86 -16.34 -6.80
N GLY A 179 -13.74 -15.04 -6.47
CA GLY A 179 -13.61 -13.98 -7.47
C GLY A 179 -12.18 -13.87 -8.01
N GLU A 180 -12.03 -13.19 -9.14
CA GLU A 180 -10.74 -12.92 -9.79
C GLU A 180 -10.37 -11.45 -9.71
N ILE A 181 -9.07 -11.19 -9.63
CA ILE A 181 -8.50 -9.84 -9.58
C ILE A 181 -7.51 -9.67 -10.72
N ALA A 182 -7.68 -8.63 -11.52
CA ALA A 182 -6.78 -8.29 -12.60
C ALA A 182 -5.93 -7.04 -12.26
N TYR A 183 -4.81 -6.90 -12.94
CA TYR A 183 -3.97 -5.73 -12.90
C TYR A 183 -4.02 -4.98 -14.24
N SER A 184 -4.23 -3.67 -14.18
CA SER A 184 -4.24 -2.78 -15.35
C SER A 184 -3.03 -1.81 -15.28
N PRO A 185 -1.90 -2.13 -15.92
CA PRO A 185 -0.68 -1.32 -15.88
C PRO A 185 -0.83 0.04 -16.56
N ASP A 186 -1.84 0.17 -17.43
CA ASP A 186 -2.13 1.37 -18.19
C ASP A 186 -3.12 2.32 -17.49
N ALA A 187 -3.81 1.86 -16.46
CA ALA A 187 -4.64 2.69 -15.59
C ALA A 187 -3.74 3.32 -14.51
N ILE A 188 -3.29 4.55 -14.74
CA ILE A 188 -2.19 5.16 -13.99
C ILE A 188 -2.70 6.25 -13.04
N ALA A 189 -2.21 6.21 -11.81
CA ALA A 189 -2.27 7.31 -10.86
C ALA A 189 -0.88 7.74 -10.43
N TYR A 190 -0.73 9.02 -10.08
CA TYR A 190 0.52 9.60 -9.58
C TYR A 190 0.35 10.07 -8.15
N GLU A 191 1.36 9.84 -7.32
CA GLU A 191 1.50 10.41 -5.98
C GLU A 191 2.86 11.06 -5.82
N SER A 192 2.91 12.15 -5.06
CA SER A 192 4.17 12.77 -4.66
C SER A 192 4.74 12.05 -3.44
N THR A 193 6.04 11.74 -3.48
CA THR A 193 6.76 11.23 -2.31
C THR A 193 7.44 12.40 -1.59
N THR A 194 6.85 12.85 -0.52
CA THR A 194 7.44 13.86 0.35
C THR A 194 7.21 13.44 1.79
N GLY A 195 8.16 12.80 2.41
CA GLY A 195 8.06 12.37 3.80
C GLY A 195 9.42 12.29 4.49
N SER A 196 9.45 12.55 5.79
CA SER A 196 10.62 12.26 6.60
C SER A 196 10.77 10.74 6.78
N VAL A 197 11.99 10.25 7.04
CA VAL A 197 12.23 8.83 7.33
C VAL A 197 11.45 8.37 8.57
N GLU A 198 11.23 9.25 9.54
CA GLU A 198 10.42 8.94 10.73
C GLU A 198 8.96 8.68 10.37
N SER A 199 8.38 9.50 9.49
CA SER A 199 7.01 9.31 9.01
C SER A 199 6.89 8.02 8.18
N GLU A 200 7.90 7.72 7.35
CA GLU A 200 7.97 6.49 6.56
C GLU A 200 8.08 5.24 7.45
N LEU A 201 8.92 5.25 8.50
CA LEU A 201 9.01 4.15 9.46
C LEU A 201 7.69 3.92 10.18
N SER A 202 7.05 4.98 10.67
CA SER A 202 5.74 4.92 11.34
C SER A 202 4.66 4.36 10.41
N ARG A 203 4.63 4.81 9.16
CA ARG A 203 3.75 4.30 8.11
C ARG A 203 3.97 2.80 7.87
N ARG A 204 5.23 2.35 7.77
CA ARG A 204 5.58 0.93 7.56
C ARG A 204 5.17 0.05 8.73
N ILE A 205 5.40 0.49 9.97
CA ILE A 205 4.98 -0.24 11.19
C ILE A 205 3.46 -0.41 11.17
N ARG A 206 2.71 0.64 10.90
CA ARG A 206 1.25 0.61 10.83
C ARG A 206 0.76 -0.34 9.73
N ILE A 207 1.28 -0.21 8.51
CA ILE A 207 0.93 -1.07 7.38
C ILE A 207 1.26 -2.53 7.72
N SER A 208 2.46 -2.82 8.21
CA SER A 208 2.88 -4.17 8.57
C SER A 208 2.00 -4.78 9.66
N THR A 209 1.67 -4.02 10.73
CA THR A 209 0.79 -4.49 11.81
C THR A 209 -0.58 -4.90 11.26
N ARG A 210 -1.23 -4.03 10.48
CA ARG A 210 -2.54 -4.29 9.89
C ARG A 210 -2.50 -5.42 8.86
N SER A 211 -1.42 -5.50 8.08
CA SER A 211 -1.23 -6.57 7.09
C SER A 211 -1.11 -7.95 7.76
N TRP A 212 -0.47 -8.06 8.93
CA TRP A 212 -0.43 -9.30 9.68
C TRP A 212 -1.81 -9.72 10.21
N HIS A 213 -2.62 -8.78 10.71
CA HIS A 213 -4.02 -9.06 11.10
C HIS A 213 -4.84 -9.54 9.91
N THR A 214 -4.72 -8.86 8.78
CA THR A 214 -5.37 -9.25 7.53
C THR A 214 -4.93 -10.65 7.07
N LEU A 215 -3.63 -10.92 6.97
CA LEU A 215 -3.12 -12.23 6.54
C LEU A 215 -3.59 -13.35 7.46
N TRP A 216 -3.62 -13.12 8.78
CA TRP A 216 -4.09 -14.11 9.74
C TRP A 216 -5.57 -14.45 9.57
N ARG A 217 -6.39 -13.45 9.23
CA ARG A 217 -7.82 -13.63 8.94
C ARG A 217 -8.05 -14.46 7.69
N TYR A 218 -7.30 -14.18 6.63
CA TYR A 218 -7.36 -14.90 5.35
C TYR A 218 -6.34 -16.03 5.22
N ARG A 219 -5.82 -16.58 6.33
CA ARG A 219 -4.79 -17.64 6.32
C ARG A 219 -5.20 -18.93 5.59
N SER A 220 -6.49 -19.17 5.41
CA SER A 220 -7.01 -20.27 4.59
C SER A 220 -6.50 -20.21 3.14
N LEU A 221 -6.24 -19.02 2.61
CA LEU A 221 -5.66 -18.82 1.28
C LEU A 221 -4.18 -19.27 1.18
N LEU A 222 -3.49 -19.46 2.30
CA LEU A 222 -2.15 -20.05 2.34
C LEU A 222 -2.16 -21.58 2.24
N ASN A 223 -3.33 -22.23 2.20
CA ASN A 223 -3.44 -23.67 2.04
C ASN A 223 -3.29 -24.05 0.56
N PRO A 224 -2.18 -24.73 0.16
CA PRO A 224 -1.96 -25.10 -1.24
C PRO A 224 -2.94 -26.16 -1.78
N ILE A 225 -3.67 -26.84 -0.89
CA ILE A 225 -4.69 -27.81 -1.27
C ILE A 225 -5.95 -27.09 -1.79
N SER A 226 -6.27 -25.92 -1.24
CA SER A 226 -7.45 -25.13 -1.64
C SER A 226 -7.20 -24.38 -2.95
N SER A 227 -6.04 -23.74 -3.07
CA SER A 227 -5.57 -23.07 -4.28
C SER A 227 -4.05 -23.00 -4.27
N THR A 228 -3.41 -23.81 -5.10
CA THR A 228 -1.95 -23.85 -5.22
C THR A 228 -1.41 -22.49 -5.69
N GLU A 229 -2.06 -21.87 -6.65
CA GLU A 229 -1.65 -20.58 -7.23
C GLU A 229 -1.69 -19.45 -6.21
N ILE A 230 -2.84 -19.23 -5.57
CA ILE A 230 -3.02 -18.14 -4.60
C ILE A 230 -2.09 -18.35 -3.41
N SER A 231 -2.00 -19.59 -2.91
CA SER A 231 -1.12 -19.93 -1.78
C SER A 231 0.34 -19.66 -2.11
N TYR A 232 0.81 -20.05 -3.31
CA TYR A 232 2.17 -19.77 -3.75
C TYR A 232 2.45 -18.27 -3.86
N LYS A 233 1.57 -17.51 -4.54
CA LYS A 233 1.71 -16.05 -4.69
C LYS A 233 1.69 -15.34 -3.33
N LEU A 234 0.71 -15.64 -2.48
CA LEU A 234 0.59 -15.03 -1.16
C LEU A 234 1.76 -15.40 -0.24
N GLY A 235 2.20 -16.64 -0.28
CA GLY A 235 3.37 -17.15 0.46
C GLY A 235 4.66 -16.47 0.02
N SER A 236 4.97 -16.50 -1.27
CA SER A 236 6.23 -15.97 -1.80
C SER A 236 6.30 -14.44 -1.81
N HIS A 237 5.24 -13.78 -2.29
CA HIS A 237 5.25 -12.32 -2.47
C HIS A 237 5.03 -11.56 -1.15
N LYS A 238 4.21 -12.06 -0.24
CA LYS A 238 3.90 -11.35 1.02
C LYS A 238 4.50 -12.02 2.25
N LEU A 239 4.14 -13.27 2.55
CA LEU A 239 4.54 -13.92 3.80
C LEU A 239 6.06 -14.02 3.96
N LEU A 240 6.78 -14.60 2.99
CA LEU A 240 8.24 -14.75 3.08
C LEU A 240 8.96 -13.40 3.14
N ARG A 241 8.47 -12.41 2.41
CA ARG A 241 9.01 -11.03 2.47
C ARG A 241 8.83 -10.41 3.86
N TRP A 242 7.68 -10.59 4.50
CA TRP A 242 7.44 -10.04 5.84
C TRP A 242 8.20 -10.78 6.93
N LEU A 243 8.63 -12.02 6.66
CA LEU A 243 9.53 -12.80 7.52
C LEU A 243 11.02 -12.50 7.26
N SER A 244 11.36 -11.65 6.29
CA SER A 244 12.75 -11.32 5.96
C SER A 244 13.59 -10.87 7.16
N PRO A 245 13.10 -10.05 8.14
CA PRO A 245 13.92 -9.70 9.31
C PRO A 245 14.31 -10.91 10.16
N ILE A 246 13.46 -11.92 10.24
CA ILE A 246 13.79 -13.18 10.95
C ILE A 246 14.86 -13.94 10.17
N PHE A 247 14.74 -14.03 8.84
CA PHE A 247 15.76 -14.68 8.01
C PHE A 247 17.11 -13.97 8.07
N LEU A 248 17.14 -12.63 8.13
CA LEU A 248 18.39 -11.87 8.32
C LEU A 248 19.10 -12.24 9.62
N VAL A 249 18.34 -12.36 10.73
CA VAL A 249 18.91 -12.81 12.02
C VAL A 249 19.41 -14.25 11.92
N LEU A 250 18.61 -15.16 11.33
CA LEU A 250 19.02 -16.57 11.17
C LEU A 250 20.27 -16.70 10.30
N ILE A 251 20.37 -15.94 9.21
CA ILE A 251 21.57 -15.96 8.33
C ILE A 251 22.78 -15.44 9.11
N LEU A 252 22.65 -14.35 9.88
CA LEU A 252 23.75 -13.82 10.68
C LEU A 252 24.22 -14.85 11.72
N VAL A 253 23.32 -15.41 12.50
CA VAL A 253 23.65 -16.41 13.53
C VAL A 253 24.30 -17.64 12.88
N SER A 254 23.71 -18.16 11.81
CA SER A 254 24.23 -19.35 11.11
C SER A 254 25.62 -19.11 10.54
N THR A 255 25.85 -17.96 9.90
CA THR A 255 27.19 -17.66 9.33
C THR A 255 28.27 -17.50 10.40
N VAL A 256 27.92 -16.87 11.54
CA VAL A 256 28.84 -16.76 12.70
C VAL A 256 29.16 -18.15 13.26
N VAL A 257 28.15 -18.99 13.51
CA VAL A 257 28.35 -20.36 14.02
C VAL A 257 29.20 -21.21 13.07
N LEU A 258 28.90 -21.17 11.78
CA LEU A 258 29.65 -21.92 10.76
C LEU A 258 31.09 -21.40 10.62
N SER A 259 31.32 -20.10 10.78
CA SER A 259 32.66 -19.52 10.80
C SER A 259 33.53 -20.06 11.95
N VAL A 260 32.91 -20.29 13.12
CA VAL A 260 33.61 -20.85 14.28
C VAL A 260 33.84 -22.36 14.14
N LEU A 261 32.85 -23.09 13.61
CA LEU A 261 32.87 -24.57 13.56
C LEU A 261 33.74 -25.12 12.44
N TYR A 262 33.69 -24.52 11.24
CA TYR A 262 34.29 -25.12 10.04
C TYR A 262 35.65 -24.50 9.64
N GLY A 263 36.04 -23.35 10.19
CA GLY A 263 37.25 -22.67 9.79
C GLY A 263 37.26 -22.23 8.34
N GLY A 264 38.42 -21.89 7.80
CA GLY A 264 38.58 -21.44 6.41
C GLY A 264 38.16 -19.99 6.21
N PHE A 265 38.15 -19.53 4.95
CA PHE A 265 37.94 -18.12 4.64
C PHE A 265 36.47 -17.78 4.24
N PHE A 266 35.71 -18.75 3.79
CA PHE A 266 34.40 -18.52 3.21
C PHE A 266 33.39 -17.90 4.20
N PHE A 267 33.16 -18.56 5.34
CA PHE A 267 32.21 -18.05 6.33
C PHE A 267 32.68 -16.75 7.03
N PRO A 268 33.96 -16.60 7.41
CA PRO A 268 34.47 -15.31 7.90
C PRO A 268 34.30 -14.15 6.92
N ILE A 269 34.46 -14.36 5.60
CA ILE A 269 34.19 -13.35 4.58
C ILE A 269 32.70 -12.97 4.59
N LEU A 270 31.78 -13.93 4.65
CA LEU A 270 30.34 -13.65 4.72
C LEU A 270 29.98 -12.85 5.98
N VAL A 271 30.54 -13.19 7.13
CA VAL A 271 30.36 -12.41 8.37
C VAL A 271 30.89 -10.99 8.19
N GLY A 272 32.08 -10.82 7.58
CA GLY A 272 32.65 -9.50 7.30
C GLY A 272 31.77 -8.64 6.37
N LEU A 273 31.21 -9.23 5.30
CA LEU A 273 30.30 -8.55 4.39
C LEU A 273 28.99 -8.12 5.09
N GLN A 274 28.43 -8.99 5.93
CA GLN A 274 27.24 -8.65 6.72
C GLN A 274 27.55 -7.53 7.72
N ALA A 275 28.67 -7.63 8.43
CA ALA A 275 29.11 -6.58 9.38
C ALA A 275 29.31 -5.23 8.67
N LEU A 276 29.90 -5.23 7.47
CA LEU A 276 30.04 -4.02 6.65
C LEU A 276 28.66 -3.45 6.26
N CYS A 277 27.74 -4.28 5.81
CA CYS A 277 26.40 -3.85 5.45
C CYS A 277 25.67 -3.20 6.65
N TYR A 278 25.75 -3.83 7.83
CA TYR A 278 25.15 -3.26 9.04
C TYR A 278 25.86 -1.99 9.51
N ALA A 279 27.18 -1.91 9.39
CA ALA A 279 27.91 -0.69 9.72
C ALA A 279 27.54 0.49 8.80
N LEU A 280 27.38 0.23 7.50
CA LEU A 280 26.89 1.23 6.55
C LEU A 280 25.47 1.68 6.90
N ALA A 281 24.58 0.77 7.26
CA ALA A 281 23.23 1.12 7.66
C ALA A 281 23.18 1.96 8.95
N VAL A 282 23.99 1.61 9.94
CA VAL A 282 24.13 2.41 11.19
C VAL A 282 24.71 3.79 10.88
N SER A 283 25.70 3.88 9.98
CA SER A 283 26.22 5.18 9.54
C SER A 283 25.13 6.02 8.86
N GLY A 284 24.27 5.40 8.03
CA GLY A 284 23.12 6.08 7.44
C GLY A 284 22.19 6.67 8.49
N PHE A 285 21.83 5.90 9.50
CA PHE A 285 21.01 6.37 10.62
C PHE A 285 21.62 7.56 11.39
N ILE A 286 22.94 7.56 11.57
CA ILE A 286 23.65 8.65 12.30
C ILE A 286 23.73 9.93 11.47
N PHE A 287 23.90 9.80 10.15
CA PHE A 287 24.22 10.94 9.28
C PHE A 287 23.02 11.47 8.50
N GLU A 288 21.92 10.72 8.38
CA GLU A 288 20.74 11.12 7.62
C GLU A 288 20.21 12.51 7.98
N SER A 289 20.09 12.84 9.28
CA SER A 289 19.64 14.16 9.74
C SER A 289 20.68 15.29 9.60
N LYS A 290 21.91 14.98 9.18
CA LYS A 290 23.04 15.91 9.14
C LYS A 290 23.49 16.27 7.73
N VAL A 291 23.02 15.57 6.72
CA VAL A 291 23.39 15.77 5.32
C VAL A 291 22.14 15.87 4.46
N GLU A 292 22.20 16.65 3.37
CA GLU A 292 21.06 16.80 2.44
C GLU A 292 20.72 15.50 1.70
N SER A 293 21.74 14.69 1.39
CA SER A 293 21.55 13.37 0.78
C SER A 293 22.64 12.40 1.22
N LEU A 294 22.27 11.14 1.44
CA LEU A 294 23.21 10.06 1.72
C LEU A 294 23.77 9.49 0.41
N PRO A 295 25.06 9.14 0.34
CA PRO A 295 25.60 8.37 -0.78
C PRO A 295 24.83 7.05 -0.95
N LEU A 296 24.58 6.60 -2.19
CA LEU A 296 23.81 5.40 -2.50
C LEU A 296 24.28 4.15 -1.75
N VAL A 297 25.60 3.99 -1.60
CA VAL A 297 26.26 2.88 -0.86
C VAL A 297 25.84 2.83 0.60
N VAL A 298 25.51 3.96 1.21
CA VAL A 298 25.02 4.08 2.60
C VAL A 298 23.50 4.03 2.64
N HIS A 299 22.85 4.73 1.71
CA HIS A 299 21.40 4.85 1.65
C HIS A 299 20.71 3.50 1.49
N VAL A 300 21.17 2.66 0.55
CA VAL A 300 20.55 1.35 0.27
C VAL A 300 20.56 0.42 1.49
N PRO A 301 21.70 0.15 2.17
CA PRO A 301 21.69 -0.64 3.40
C PRO A 301 20.85 -0.03 4.52
N TYR A 302 20.88 1.28 4.69
CA TYR A 302 20.11 1.98 5.69
C TYR A 302 18.59 1.80 5.46
N TYR A 303 18.10 2.11 4.24
CA TYR A 303 16.71 1.97 3.88
C TYR A 303 16.22 0.50 3.98
N PHE A 304 17.06 -0.44 3.56
CA PHE A 304 16.77 -1.88 3.66
C PHE A 304 16.60 -2.33 5.11
N LEU A 305 17.51 -1.95 6.03
CA LEU A 305 17.39 -2.30 7.44
C LEU A 305 16.23 -1.58 8.13
N MET A 306 15.99 -0.31 7.82
CA MET A 306 14.84 0.45 8.32
C MET A 306 13.53 -0.20 7.91
N ALA A 307 13.40 -0.63 6.65
CA ALA A 307 12.23 -1.33 6.17
C ALA A 307 12.01 -2.67 6.90
N ASN A 308 13.07 -3.46 7.09
CA ASN A 308 13.01 -4.73 7.82
C ASN A 308 12.70 -4.51 9.32
N TYR A 309 13.22 -3.44 9.92
CA TYR A 309 12.89 -3.06 11.29
C TYR A 309 11.41 -2.72 11.44
N GLY A 310 10.84 -1.96 10.48
CA GLY A 310 9.39 -1.69 10.42
C GLY A 310 8.55 -2.97 10.34
N LEU A 311 8.97 -3.95 9.52
CA LEU A 311 8.31 -5.26 9.42
C LEU A 311 8.37 -6.03 10.74
N LEU A 312 9.52 -6.03 11.42
CA LEU A 312 9.70 -6.70 12.71
C LEU A 312 8.83 -6.09 13.81
N LEU A 313 8.79 -4.76 13.89
CA LEU A 313 7.93 -4.05 14.85
C LEU A 313 6.44 -4.28 14.54
N GLY A 314 6.05 -4.33 13.26
CA GLY A 314 4.69 -4.68 12.87
C GLY A 314 4.30 -6.08 13.31
N LEU A 315 5.18 -7.06 13.12
CA LEU A 315 4.96 -8.43 13.61
C LEU A 315 4.87 -8.49 15.15
N HIS A 316 5.74 -7.75 15.84
CA HIS A 316 5.69 -7.64 17.31
C HIS A 316 4.35 -7.05 17.78
N ASN A 317 3.88 -5.96 17.17
CA ASN A 317 2.59 -5.35 17.49
C ASN A 317 1.41 -6.30 17.24
N PHE A 318 1.48 -7.10 16.16
CA PHE A 318 0.49 -8.15 15.89
C PHE A 318 0.40 -9.17 17.03
N PHE A 319 1.54 -9.68 17.54
CA PHE A 319 1.54 -10.60 18.69
C PHE A 319 1.04 -9.95 19.97
N GLN A 320 1.25 -8.64 20.13
CA GLN A 320 0.67 -7.88 21.24
C GLN A 320 -0.82 -7.54 21.05
N LYS A 321 -1.45 -7.98 19.96
CA LYS A 321 -2.85 -7.68 19.61
C LYS A 321 -3.17 -6.18 19.58
N LYS A 322 -2.21 -5.36 19.18
CA LYS A 322 -2.42 -3.92 19.02
C LYS A 322 -3.27 -3.67 17.77
N ASN A 323 -4.41 -3.02 17.95
CA ASN A 323 -5.27 -2.57 16.85
C ASN A 323 -4.93 -1.13 16.50
N ILE A 324 -4.58 -0.89 15.23
CA ILE A 324 -4.32 0.44 14.67
C ILE A 324 -5.37 0.67 13.58
N THR A 325 -6.42 1.44 13.89
CA THR A 325 -7.54 1.68 12.97
C THR A 325 -7.46 3.01 12.24
N SER A 326 -6.91 4.05 12.90
CA SER A 326 -6.79 5.39 12.31
C SER A 326 -5.51 5.56 11.48
N TRP A 327 -5.57 6.39 10.44
CA TRP A 327 -4.40 6.89 9.73
C TRP A 327 -4.17 8.36 10.04
N GLU A 328 -2.93 8.76 10.16
CA GLU A 328 -2.53 10.17 10.25
C GLU A 328 -2.02 10.61 8.90
N THR A 329 -2.38 11.81 8.51
CA THR A 329 -1.84 12.49 7.34
C THR A 329 -0.56 13.22 7.74
N ASP A 330 0.49 13.12 6.95
CA ASP A 330 1.75 13.80 7.21
C ASP A 330 1.66 15.23 6.62
N ASP A 331 1.35 16.23 7.47
CA ASP A 331 1.22 17.62 7.06
C ASP A 331 2.50 18.21 6.43
N LYS A 332 3.68 17.65 6.76
CA LYS A 332 4.96 18.09 6.18
C LYS A 332 5.15 17.62 4.74
N SER A 333 4.50 16.56 4.33
CA SER A 333 4.60 16.01 2.98
C SER A 333 3.76 16.75 1.93
N ARG A 334 2.96 17.74 2.36
CA ARG A 334 1.95 18.42 1.54
C ARG A 334 2.17 19.91 1.37
N GLN A 335 3.21 20.46 2.00
CA GLN A 335 3.65 21.85 1.79
C GLN A 335 4.72 21.88 0.70
N VAL A 336 4.31 22.02 -0.56
CA VAL A 336 5.15 22.41 -1.70
C VAL A 336 4.67 23.74 -2.20
#